data_2c373ef268e8b98772dc2fdac17e2fbe
#
_entry.id   2c373ef268e8b98772dc2fdac17e2fbe
#
_cell.length_a   1.000
_cell.length_b   1.000
_cell.length_c   1.000
_cell.angle_alpha   90.00
_cell.angle_beta   90.00
_cell.angle_gamma   90.00
#
_symmetry.space_group_name_H-M   'P 1'
#
loop_
_entity.id
_entity.type
_entity.pdbx_description
1 polymer ?
#
loop_
_entity_poly.entity_id
_entity_poly.type
_entity_poly.pdbx_seq_one_letter_code
_entity_poly.pdbx_strand_id
1 'polypeptide(L)'
;MKKIFIILFMFSFFSKVIAANNGTAYDYEFNSIDGDLIKLSQYKGKVIVVVNVASRCGYTPQYEDLQTLWSEYKSKNLVVLGIPTNNFRQEPGNNKEIKNFCETNFGITFPMTEKILSLIHI
;
A
#
# COMPACT_ATOMS: atom_id res chain seq x y z
N MET A 1 71.61 11.48 9.80
CA MET A 1 70.24 11.83 10.22
C MET A 1 69.26 11.32 9.11
N LYS A 2 68.60 10.18 9.35
CA LYS A 2 67.65 9.60 8.41
C LYS A 2 66.29 10.25 8.62
N LYS A 3 65.77 10.99 7.67
CA LYS A 3 64.40 11.54 7.70
C LYS A 3 63.42 10.45 7.33
N ILE A 4 62.64 10.01 8.29
CA ILE A 4 61.54 9.05 8.07
C ILE A 4 60.33 9.84 7.55
N PHE A 5 59.99 9.60 6.30
CA PHE A 5 58.76 10.08 5.67
C PHE A 5 57.63 9.14 6.05
N ILE A 6 56.77 9.59 6.98
CA ILE A 6 55.52 8.86 7.30
C ILE A 6 54.48 9.29 6.26
N ILE A 7 54.24 8.38 5.30
CA ILE A 7 53.13 8.54 4.33
C ILE A 7 51.86 8.09 5.07
N LEU A 8 51.05 9.07 5.47
CA LEU A 8 49.73 8.83 6.03
C LEU A 8 48.79 8.43 4.88
N PHE A 9 48.52 7.12 4.72
CA PHE A 9 47.58 6.63 3.76
C PHE A 9 46.16 6.83 4.32
N MET A 10 45.54 7.98 4.01
CA MET A 10 44.14 8.22 4.30
C MET A 10 43.27 7.29 3.42
N PHE A 11 42.85 6.18 4.00
CA PHE A 11 41.86 5.31 3.40
C PHE A 11 40.50 6.00 3.49
N SER A 12 40.15 6.75 2.43
CA SER A 12 38.83 7.34 2.29
C SER A 12 37.82 6.21 2.06
N PHE A 13 37.15 5.79 3.12
CA PHE A 13 35.98 4.90 3.02
C PHE A 13 34.86 5.68 2.32
N PHE A 14 34.80 5.57 1.00
CA PHE A 14 33.60 5.95 0.25
C PHE A 14 32.48 4.97 0.63
N SER A 15 31.75 5.27 1.69
CA SER A 15 30.46 4.64 1.92
C SER A 15 29.57 5.01 0.74
N LYS A 16 29.32 4.03 -0.15
CA LYS A 16 28.25 4.14 -1.14
C LYS A 16 26.95 4.23 -0.33
N VAL A 17 26.45 5.45 -0.16
CA VAL A 17 25.05 5.67 0.21
C VAL A 17 24.25 5.07 -0.93
N ILE A 18 23.67 3.90 -0.71
CA ILE A 18 22.65 3.34 -1.60
C ILE A 18 21.52 4.35 -1.54
N ALA A 19 21.38 5.18 -2.58
CA ALA A 19 20.25 6.06 -2.72
C ALA A 19 19.01 5.18 -2.64
N ALA A 20 18.18 5.39 -1.61
CA ALA A 20 16.86 4.80 -1.55
C ALA A 20 16.18 5.10 -2.89
N ASN A 21 15.56 4.09 -3.46
CA ASN A 21 14.85 4.22 -4.73
C ASN A 21 13.89 5.41 -4.60
N ASN A 22 14.13 6.49 -5.32
CA ASN A 22 13.35 7.73 -5.25
C ASN A 22 11.98 7.58 -5.93
N GLY A 23 11.45 6.35 -5.98
CA GLY A 23 10.12 6.05 -6.48
C GLY A 23 9.04 6.73 -5.63
N THR A 24 8.02 7.24 -6.28
CA THR A 24 6.83 7.78 -5.64
C THR A 24 5.74 6.71 -5.57
N ALA A 25 4.72 6.92 -4.74
CA ALA A 25 3.55 6.04 -4.73
C ALA A 25 2.89 5.92 -6.11
N TYR A 26 3.05 6.92 -6.97
CA TYR A 26 2.46 6.95 -8.30
C TYR A 26 3.13 6.01 -9.33
N ASP A 27 4.25 5.40 -8.96
CA ASP A 27 4.96 4.42 -9.80
C ASP A 27 4.41 2.99 -9.61
N TYR A 28 3.48 2.81 -8.67
CA TYR A 28 2.86 1.52 -8.38
C TYR A 28 1.50 1.36 -9.04
N GLU A 29 1.18 0.12 -9.36
CA GLU A 29 -0.11 -0.31 -9.90
C GLU A 29 -0.54 -1.63 -9.26
N PHE A 30 -1.85 -1.88 -9.23
CA PHE A 30 -2.47 -3.09 -8.66
C PHE A 30 -3.53 -3.60 -9.61
N ASN A 31 -3.80 -4.90 -9.58
CA ASN A 31 -5.04 -5.41 -10.15
C ASN A 31 -6.18 -5.08 -9.18
N SER A 32 -7.31 -4.63 -9.72
CA SER A 32 -8.53 -4.45 -8.94
C SER A 32 -9.15 -5.80 -8.59
N ILE A 33 -10.03 -5.81 -7.61
CA ILE A 33 -10.79 -7.00 -7.22
C ILE A 33 -11.66 -7.54 -8.38
N ASP A 34 -11.95 -6.72 -9.38
CA ASP A 34 -12.69 -7.06 -10.61
C ASP A 34 -11.77 -7.45 -11.77
N GLY A 35 -10.46 -7.36 -11.61
CA GLY A 35 -9.46 -7.69 -12.63
C GLY A 35 -8.99 -6.52 -13.49
N ASP A 36 -9.52 -5.32 -13.31
CA ASP A 36 -9.04 -4.12 -13.99
C ASP A 36 -7.74 -3.61 -13.36
N LEU A 37 -7.01 -2.76 -14.08
CA LEU A 37 -5.76 -2.19 -13.59
C LEU A 37 -5.99 -0.87 -12.84
N ILE A 38 -5.55 -0.80 -11.59
CA ILE A 38 -5.53 0.41 -10.75
C ILE A 38 -4.12 0.98 -10.77
N LYS A 39 -3.90 2.09 -11.49
CA LYS A 39 -2.64 2.84 -11.47
C LYS A 39 -2.72 3.95 -10.44
N LEU A 40 -1.82 3.99 -9.45
CA LEU A 40 -1.83 5.08 -8.47
C LEU A 40 -1.55 6.45 -9.11
N SER A 41 -0.92 6.47 -10.29
CA SER A 41 -0.71 7.71 -11.06
C SER A 41 -2.01 8.43 -11.46
N GLN A 42 -3.13 7.71 -11.58
CA GLN A 42 -4.45 8.32 -11.87
C GLN A 42 -5.01 9.14 -10.69
N TYR A 43 -4.43 8.97 -9.51
CA TYR A 43 -4.81 9.67 -8.30
C TYR A 43 -3.89 10.85 -7.96
N LYS A 44 -3.05 11.31 -8.92
CA LYS A 44 -2.21 12.49 -8.73
C LYS A 44 -3.07 13.70 -8.30
N GLY A 45 -2.61 14.44 -7.29
CA GLY A 45 -3.34 15.59 -6.73
C GLY A 45 -4.46 15.21 -5.75
N LYS A 46 -4.65 13.92 -5.46
CA LYS A 46 -5.62 13.44 -4.47
C LYS A 46 -4.93 12.94 -3.21
N VAL A 47 -5.66 13.00 -2.10
CA VAL A 47 -5.29 12.28 -0.88
C VAL A 47 -5.68 10.81 -1.06
N ILE A 48 -4.74 9.89 -0.89
CA ILE A 48 -4.99 8.45 -1.00
C ILE A 48 -4.89 7.83 0.39
N VAL A 49 -6.00 7.28 0.87
CA VAL A 49 -6.06 6.50 2.11
C VAL A 49 -5.95 5.03 1.73
N VAL A 50 -4.77 4.43 1.95
CA VAL A 50 -4.51 3.02 1.68
C VAL A 50 -4.75 2.22 2.95
N VAL A 51 -5.61 1.21 2.89
CA VAL A 51 -5.99 0.43 4.07
C VAL A 51 -5.90 -1.06 3.79
N ASN A 52 -5.15 -1.79 4.62
CA ASN A 52 -5.24 -3.25 4.65
C ASN A 52 -6.57 -3.66 5.26
N VAL A 53 -7.30 -4.51 4.57
CA VAL A 53 -8.65 -4.93 4.95
C VAL A 53 -8.77 -6.45 5.02
N ALA A 54 -9.72 -6.93 5.81
CA ALA A 54 -10.05 -8.34 5.92
C ALA A 54 -11.50 -8.55 6.36
N SER A 55 -12.14 -9.63 5.88
CA SER A 55 -13.54 -9.94 6.14
C SER A 55 -13.79 -10.61 7.48
N ARG A 56 -12.76 -11.18 8.13
CA ARG A 56 -12.86 -11.93 9.39
C ARG A 56 -11.96 -11.37 10.49
N CYS A 57 -12.02 -10.06 10.69
CA CYS A 57 -11.20 -9.32 11.66
C CYS A 57 -12.12 -8.65 12.69
N GLY A 58 -11.63 -8.48 13.93
CA GLY A 58 -12.34 -7.69 14.94
C GLY A 58 -12.57 -6.23 14.52
N TYR A 59 -11.78 -5.74 13.59
CA TYR A 59 -11.90 -4.40 13.03
C TYR A 59 -12.69 -4.31 11.72
N THR A 60 -13.25 -5.43 11.24
CA THR A 60 -14.09 -5.47 10.01
C THR A 60 -15.24 -4.45 10.02
N PRO A 61 -15.89 -4.12 11.16
CA PRO A 61 -16.91 -3.06 11.21
C PRO A 61 -16.41 -1.68 10.76
N GLN A 62 -15.11 -1.40 10.78
CA GLN A 62 -14.53 -0.14 10.28
C GLN A 62 -14.75 0.08 8.77
N TYR A 63 -15.19 -0.94 8.04
CA TYR A 63 -15.63 -0.77 6.65
C TYR A 63 -16.74 0.28 6.52
N GLU A 64 -17.64 0.40 7.50
CA GLU A 64 -18.70 1.42 7.50
C GLU A 64 -18.11 2.84 7.53
N ASP A 65 -17.12 3.06 8.40
CA ASP A 65 -16.45 4.36 8.52
C ASP A 65 -15.65 4.69 7.26
N LEU A 66 -14.98 3.71 6.66
CA LEU A 66 -14.25 3.88 5.40
C LEU A 66 -15.19 4.20 4.24
N GLN A 67 -16.35 3.54 4.18
CA GLN A 67 -17.35 3.83 3.16
C GLN A 67 -17.97 5.21 3.35
N THR A 68 -18.20 5.62 4.58
CA THR A 68 -18.67 6.98 4.90
C THR A 68 -17.64 8.01 4.46
N LEU A 69 -16.38 7.83 4.84
CA LEU A 69 -15.28 8.71 4.43
C LEU A 69 -15.20 8.81 2.89
N TRP A 70 -15.26 7.67 2.19
CA TRP A 70 -15.28 7.66 0.72
C TRP A 70 -16.47 8.44 0.16
N SER A 71 -17.67 8.17 0.65
CA SER A 71 -18.90 8.79 0.16
C SER A 71 -18.89 10.31 0.31
N GLU A 72 -18.37 10.82 1.42
CA GLU A 72 -18.32 12.25 1.72
C GLU A 72 -17.20 13.00 0.98
N TYR A 73 -16.06 12.33 0.71
CA TYR A 73 -14.86 13.03 0.26
C TYR A 73 -14.38 12.66 -1.15
N LYS A 74 -14.96 11.63 -1.81
CA LYS A 74 -14.57 11.25 -3.18
C LYS A 74 -14.65 12.40 -4.18
N SER A 75 -15.60 13.32 -4.02
CA SER A 75 -15.73 14.52 -4.84
C SER A 75 -14.80 15.67 -4.40
N LYS A 76 -14.12 15.52 -3.25
CA LYS A 76 -13.20 16.49 -2.64
C LYS A 76 -11.74 16.04 -2.71
N ASN A 77 -11.38 15.31 -3.78
CA ASN A 77 -10.02 14.82 -4.04
C ASN A 77 -9.48 13.84 -2.98
N LEU A 78 -10.32 12.97 -2.42
CA LEU A 78 -9.89 11.86 -1.57
C LEU A 78 -10.24 10.54 -2.24
N VAL A 79 -9.34 9.58 -2.14
CA VAL A 79 -9.53 8.18 -2.57
C VAL A 79 -9.29 7.27 -1.37
N VAL A 80 -10.19 6.33 -1.14
CA VAL A 80 -9.96 5.19 -0.26
C VAL A 80 -9.61 3.99 -1.14
N LEU A 81 -8.50 3.31 -0.87
CA LEU A 81 -8.07 2.11 -1.56
C LEU A 81 -7.96 0.97 -0.54
N GLY A 82 -8.86 0.01 -0.63
CA GLY A 82 -8.84 -1.18 0.20
C GLY A 82 -7.92 -2.25 -0.40
N ILE A 83 -7.07 -2.85 0.42
CA ILE A 83 -6.14 -3.91 0.03
C ILE A 83 -6.45 -5.16 0.87
N PRO A 84 -7.21 -6.12 0.35
CA PRO A 84 -7.46 -7.38 1.06
C PRO A 84 -6.17 -8.17 1.22
N THR A 85 -5.90 -8.64 2.45
CA THR A 85 -4.73 -9.48 2.74
C THR A 85 -5.06 -10.61 3.70
N ASN A 86 -4.50 -11.79 3.46
CA ASN A 86 -4.65 -12.96 4.32
C ASN A 86 -3.42 -13.25 5.19
N ASN A 87 -2.50 -12.33 5.33
CA ASN A 87 -1.29 -12.52 6.14
C ASN A 87 -1.60 -12.87 7.60
N PHE A 88 -2.71 -12.37 8.13
CA PHE A 88 -3.19 -12.65 9.48
C PHE A 88 -4.24 -13.77 9.53
N ARG A 89 -4.43 -14.52 8.43
CA ARG A 89 -5.45 -15.57 8.31
C ARG A 89 -6.88 -15.08 8.54
N GLN A 90 -7.15 -13.82 8.23
CA GLN A 90 -8.43 -13.16 8.42
C GLN A 90 -9.17 -12.85 7.11
N GLU A 91 -8.58 -13.22 5.97
CA GLU A 91 -9.16 -13.07 4.63
C GLU A 91 -9.01 -14.36 3.80
N PRO A 92 -9.70 -15.45 4.17
CA PRO A 92 -9.55 -16.73 3.47
C PRO A 92 -10.24 -16.77 2.11
N GLY A 93 -11.22 -15.89 1.86
CA GLY A 93 -12.02 -15.86 0.63
C GLY A 93 -11.21 -15.59 -0.62
N ASN A 94 -11.75 -15.96 -1.78
CA ASN A 94 -11.26 -15.50 -3.08
C ASN A 94 -11.79 -14.08 -3.39
N ASN A 95 -11.30 -13.45 -4.46
CA ASN A 95 -11.67 -12.08 -4.81
C ASN A 95 -13.20 -11.88 -4.95
N LYS A 96 -13.90 -12.83 -5.56
CA LYS A 96 -15.36 -12.78 -5.73
C LYS A 96 -16.09 -12.84 -4.38
N GLU A 97 -15.64 -13.72 -3.49
CA GLU A 97 -16.23 -13.86 -2.14
C GLU A 97 -15.99 -12.62 -1.30
N ILE A 98 -14.78 -12.05 -1.35
CA ILE A 98 -14.43 -10.81 -0.66
C ILE A 98 -15.28 -9.66 -1.17
N LYS A 99 -15.37 -9.48 -2.48
CA LYS A 99 -16.19 -8.44 -3.09
C LYS A 99 -17.65 -8.55 -2.64
N ASN A 100 -18.24 -9.73 -2.80
CA ASN A 100 -19.63 -9.98 -2.40
C ASN A 100 -19.84 -9.68 -0.91
N PHE A 101 -18.92 -10.09 -0.06
CA PHE A 101 -19.01 -9.81 1.38
C PHE A 101 -19.00 -8.29 1.65
N CYS A 102 -18.09 -7.56 1.05
CA CYS A 102 -17.95 -6.11 1.24
C CYS A 102 -19.17 -5.33 0.73
N GLU A 103 -19.67 -5.69 -0.46
CA GLU A 103 -20.83 -5.03 -1.04
C GLU A 103 -22.11 -5.34 -0.29
N THR A 104 -22.33 -6.62 0.08
CA THR A 104 -23.56 -7.05 0.72
C THR A 104 -23.68 -6.56 2.17
N ASN A 105 -22.58 -6.59 2.94
CA ASN A 105 -22.64 -6.28 4.36
C ASN A 105 -22.38 -4.80 4.68
N PHE A 106 -21.61 -4.11 3.83
CA PHE A 106 -21.17 -2.74 4.12
C PHE A 106 -21.43 -1.74 2.96
N GLY A 107 -22.01 -2.20 1.85
CA GLY A 107 -22.27 -1.34 0.70
C GLY A 107 -21.02 -0.68 0.12
N ILE A 108 -19.87 -1.37 0.16
CA ILE A 108 -18.59 -0.83 -0.26
C ILE A 108 -18.62 -0.46 -1.75
N THR A 109 -18.19 0.79 -2.04
CA THR A 109 -18.07 1.30 -3.40
C THR A 109 -16.70 1.95 -3.67
N PHE A 110 -15.82 2.01 -2.69
CA PHE A 110 -14.46 2.47 -2.92
C PHE A 110 -13.62 1.39 -3.64
N PRO A 111 -12.58 1.80 -4.40
CA PRO A 111 -11.68 0.88 -5.07
C PRO A 111 -11.05 -0.14 -4.13
N MET A 112 -11.04 -1.40 -4.55
CA MET A 112 -10.34 -2.47 -3.85
C MET A 112 -9.39 -3.19 -4.81
N THR A 113 -8.23 -3.58 -4.34
CA THR A 113 -7.34 -4.45 -5.09
C THR A 113 -7.81 -5.90 -5.00
N GLU A 114 -7.30 -6.76 -5.90
CA GLU A 114 -7.33 -8.19 -5.65
C GLU A 114 -6.65 -8.52 -4.32
N LYS A 115 -6.96 -9.68 -3.75
CA LYS A 115 -6.30 -10.13 -2.54
C LYS A 115 -4.81 -10.33 -2.80
N ILE A 116 -3.98 -9.63 -2.04
CA ILE A 116 -2.53 -9.74 -2.12
C ILE A 116 -1.96 -10.36 -0.83
N LEU A 117 -0.83 -11.01 -0.97
CA LEU A 117 0.01 -11.32 0.17
C LEU A 117 0.80 -10.05 0.46
N SER A 118 0.45 -9.36 1.54
CA SER A 118 1.26 -8.26 2.02
C SER A 118 2.60 -8.84 2.46
N LEU A 119 3.63 -8.58 1.69
CA LEU A 119 4.99 -8.99 2.04
C LEU A 119 5.50 -8.08 3.16
N ILE A 120 4.97 -8.27 4.37
CA ILE A 120 5.69 -7.83 5.56
C ILE A 120 6.68 -8.94 5.88
N HIS A 121 7.64 -9.11 5.02
CA HIS A 121 8.88 -9.79 5.32
C HIS A 121 9.97 -8.73 5.31
N ILE A 122 10.09 -8.08 6.44
CA ILE A 122 11.30 -7.37 6.82
C ILE A 122 12.08 -8.31 7.72
#